data_aeb9d0bedbef14737659f42e2ab8a20b
#
_entry.id   aeb9d0bedbef14737659f42e2ab8a20b
#
_cell.length_a   1.000
_cell.length_b   1.000
_cell.length_c   1.000
_cell.angle_alpha   90.00
_cell.angle_beta   90.00
_cell.angle_gamma   90.00
#
_symmetry.space_group_name_H-M   'P 1'
#
loop_
_entity.id
_entity.type
_entity.pdbx_description
1 polymer ?
#
loop_
_entity_poly.entity_id
_entity_poly.type
_entity_poly.pdbx_seq_one_letter_code
_entity_poly.pdbx_strand_id
1 'polypeptide(L)'
;TLRLISDIRGVKYTEGRFLPYFFPDVFHEGGDPVQEAKVNWVTARRAILRSPLDRIGYGGYLKLALKFPDFVDYIEEVCNEFRELYEHVHSAQPMCMPFKVTILNSWGALRGWGAEMVAHALWYKQIYSYSGVLEALSGMPFDVQFISFDDILEHPKVLDDAGVIINAGDAYTAFSGGDYWKDARIVSALRKFV
;
A
#
# COMPACT_ATOMS: atom_id res chain seq x y z
N THR A 1 -1.53 0.67 -0.46
CA THR A 1 -1.12 -0.48 -1.29
C THR A 1 0.17 -1.13 -0.79
N LEU A 2 1.24 -0.37 -0.54
CA LEU A 2 2.52 -0.92 -0.06
C LEU A 2 2.35 -1.73 1.23
N ARG A 3 1.70 -1.17 2.24
CA ARG A 3 1.48 -1.85 3.52
C ARG A 3 0.70 -3.15 3.35
N LEU A 4 -0.36 -3.14 2.54
CA LEU A 4 -1.13 -4.35 2.24
C LEU A 4 -0.24 -5.45 1.64
N ILE A 5 0.65 -5.09 0.70
CA ILE A 5 1.55 -6.06 0.06
C ILE A 5 2.58 -6.59 1.05
N SER A 6 3.13 -5.74 1.90
CA SER A 6 4.12 -6.13 2.91
C SER A 6 3.55 -7.12 3.95
N ASP A 7 2.27 -7.02 4.24
CA ASP A 7 1.60 -7.90 5.22
C ASP A 7 1.12 -9.22 4.61
N ILE A 8 1.25 -9.42 3.29
CA ILE A 8 0.91 -10.71 2.66
C ILE A 8 1.93 -11.76 3.12
N ARG A 9 1.43 -12.83 3.73
CA ARG A 9 2.29 -13.92 4.18
C ARG A 9 3.08 -14.54 3.03
N GLY A 10 4.37 -14.79 3.26
CA GLY A 10 5.29 -15.37 2.29
C GLY A 10 5.92 -14.39 1.33
N VAL A 11 5.55 -13.10 1.35
CA VAL A 11 6.29 -12.06 0.65
C VAL A 11 7.65 -11.90 1.34
N LYS A 12 8.74 -12.09 0.57
CA LYS A 12 10.10 -12.00 1.09
C LYS A 12 10.73 -10.65 0.78
N TYR A 13 10.37 -10.06 -0.34
CA TYR A 13 10.93 -8.80 -0.82
C TYR A 13 9.84 -7.94 -1.42
N THR A 14 9.94 -6.64 -1.21
CA THR A 14 9.03 -5.64 -1.75
C THR A 14 9.77 -4.68 -2.64
N GLU A 15 9.18 -4.37 -3.78
CA GLU A 15 9.70 -3.38 -4.72
C GLU A 15 8.63 -2.33 -5.01
N GLY A 16 9.00 -1.07 -4.87
CA GLY A 16 8.21 0.06 -5.32
C GLY A 16 8.69 0.59 -6.66
N ARG A 17 7.77 0.87 -7.57
CA ARG A 17 8.10 1.62 -8.78
C ARG A 17 7.79 3.08 -8.54
N PHE A 18 8.82 3.88 -8.62
CA PHE A 18 8.70 5.32 -8.65
C PHE A 18 8.36 5.76 -10.08
N LEU A 19 7.14 6.22 -10.25
CA LEU A 19 6.63 6.72 -11.52
C LEU A 19 6.36 8.20 -11.37
N PRO A 20 7.18 9.07 -11.97
CA PRO A 20 6.98 10.51 -11.88
C PRO A 20 5.95 11.03 -12.88
N TYR A 21 5.08 10.21 -13.45
CA TYR A 21 4.20 10.68 -14.52
C TYR A 21 2.92 9.86 -14.65
N PHE A 22 1.90 10.51 -15.19
CA PHE A 22 0.84 9.88 -15.95
C PHE A 22 1.24 9.98 -17.43
N PHE A 23 1.62 8.88 -17.98
CA PHE A 23 2.11 8.56 -19.31
C PHE A 23 1.54 9.41 -20.46
N PRO A 24 2.33 9.87 -21.39
CA PRO A 24 3.73 10.35 -21.44
C PRO A 24 3.84 11.85 -21.20
N ASP A 25 2.96 12.38 -20.40
CA ASP A 25 2.43 13.73 -20.44
C ASP A 25 3.41 14.80 -19.96
N VAL A 26 4.46 14.44 -19.26
CA VAL A 26 5.42 15.42 -18.74
C VAL A 26 6.77 15.41 -19.48
N PHE A 27 7.02 14.43 -20.33
CA PHE A 27 8.27 14.31 -21.10
C PHE A 27 8.15 14.89 -22.51
N HIS A 28 7.78 16.15 -22.60
CA HIS A 28 7.66 16.92 -23.83
C HIS A 28 8.25 18.32 -23.67
N GLU A 29 8.40 19.04 -24.75
CA GLU A 29 8.84 20.44 -24.71
C GLU A 29 7.86 21.30 -23.90
N GLY A 30 8.37 21.98 -22.88
CA GLY A 30 7.57 22.76 -21.93
C GLY A 30 6.96 21.95 -20.77
N GLY A 31 7.15 20.65 -20.72
CA GLY A 31 6.79 19.82 -19.56
C GLY A 31 7.82 19.91 -18.45
N ASP A 32 7.40 19.63 -17.21
CA ASP A 32 8.28 19.66 -16.04
C ASP A 32 8.27 18.30 -15.30
N PRO A 33 9.04 17.31 -15.80
CA PRO A 33 9.12 16.01 -15.18
C PRO A 33 9.78 16.04 -13.79
N VAL A 34 10.60 17.04 -13.48
CA VAL A 34 11.23 17.17 -12.16
C VAL A 34 10.19 17.56 -11.12
N GLN A 35 9.35 18.54 -11.42
CA GLN A 35 8.29 18.96 -10.49
C GLN A 35 7.29 17.85 -10.24
N GLU A 36 6.88 17.14 -11.27
CA GLU A 36 6.00 15.97 -11.15
C GLU A 36 6.64 14.89 -10.25
N ALA A 37 7.93 14.60 -10.48
CA ALA A 37 8.67 13.63 -9.68
C ALA A 37 8.77 14.05 -8.21
N LYS A 38 8.98 15.33 -7.91
CA LYS A 38 9.03 15.86 -6.55
C LYS A 38 7.72 15.63 -5.80
N VAL A 39 6.61 15.92 -6.43
CA VAL A 39 5.27 15.69 -5.84
C VAL A 39 5.04 14.19 -5.56
N ASN A 40 5.36 13.34 -6.53
CA ASN A 40 5.20 11.89 -6.39
C ASN A 40 6.14 11.31 -5.32
N TRP A 41 7.37 11.80 -5.23
CA TRP A 41 8.34 11.34 -4.24
C TRP A 41 7.90 11.66 -2.80
N VAL A 42 7.35 12.83 -2.55
CA VAL A 42 6.81 13.17 -1.23
C VAL A 42 5.76 12.14 -0.77
N THR A 43 4.88 11.72 -1.68
CA THR A 43 3.86 10.71 -1.39
C THR A 43 4.49 9.32 -1.17
N ALA A 44 5.43 8.93 -2.02
CA ALA A 44 6.12 7.65 -1.92
C ALA A 44 6.92 7.55 -0.61
N ARG A 45 7.66 8.58 -0.26
CA ARG A 45 8.45 8.66 0.98
C ARG A 45 7.60 8.46 2.23
N ARG A 46 6.43 9.11 2.30
CA ARG A 46 5.49 8.91 3.41
C ARG A 46 5.03 7.45 3.53
N ALA A 47 4.78 6.80 2.40
CA ALA A 47 4.39 5.39 2.39
C ALA A 47 5.53 4.47 2.83
N ILE A 48 6.76 4.72 2.41
CA ILE A 48 7.96 3.95 2.75
C ILE A 48 8.23 3.98 4.26
N LEU A 49 8.05 5.12 4.92
CA LEU A 49 8.21 5.24 6.37
C LEU A 49 7.28 4.32 7.17
N ARG A 50 6.15 3.94 6.61
CA ARG A 50 5.17 3.05 7.26
C ARG A 50 5.19 1.62 6.73
N SER A 51 5.76 1.43 5.57
CA SER A 51 5.84 0.16 4.87
C SER A 51 7.17 0.08 4.15
N PRO A 52 8.22 -0.38 4.83
CA PRO A 52 9.55 -0.46 4.25
C PRO A 52 9.55 -1.22 2.94
N LEU A 53 10.32 -0.70 1.98
CA LEU A 53 10.59 -1.34 0.71
C LEU A 53 12.03 -1.84 0.69
N ASP A 54 12.25 -3.01 0.11
CA ASP A 54 13.61 -3.53 -0.09
C ASP A 54 14.32 -2.83 -1.24
N ARG A 55 13.56 -2.40 -2.22
CA ARG A 55 14.12 -1.60 -3.32
C ARG A 55 13.10 -0.72 -4.03
N ILE A 56 13.63 0.29 -4.67
CA ILE A 56 12.88 1.22 -5.51
C ILE A 56 13.45 1.20 -6.92
N GLY A 57 12.58 1.29 -7.91
CA GLY A 57 12.96 1.35 -9.32
C GLY A 57 12.23 2.44 -10.08
N TYR A 58 12.87 2.95 -11.13
CA TYR A 58 12.21 3.84 -12.09
C TYR A 58 11.28 3.02 -12.99
N GLY A 59 10.03 3.40 -13.05
CA GLY A 59 8.99 2.67 -13.77
C GLY A 59 8.63 3.20 -15.16
N GLY A 60 9.35 4.23 -15.64
CA GLY A 60 9.03 4.91 -16.90
C GLY A 60 9.84 4.46 -18.12
N TYR A 61 9.68 5.18 -19.22
CA TYR A 61 10.46 4.96 -20.43
C TYR A 61 11.81 5.65 -20.36
N LEU A 62 12.86 4.89 -20.14
CA LEU A 62 14.22 5.41 -20.00
C LEU A 62 14.65 6.29 -21.17
N LYS A 63 14.28 5.93 -22.41
CA LYS A 63 14.60 6.73 -23.61
C LYS A 63 13.99 8.14 -23.58
N LEU A 64 12.85 8.32 -22.95
CA LEU A 64 12.26 9.63 -22.75
C LEU A 64 12.97 10.39 -21.63
N ALA A 65 13.16 9.75 -20.49
CA ALA A 65 13.82 10.33 -19.34
C ALA A 65 15.23 10.86 -19.66
N LEU A 66 16.01 10.13 -20.45
CA LEU A 66 17.38 10.51 -20.85
C LEU A 66 17.46 11.81 -21.67
N LYS A 67 16.34 12.30 -22.19
CA LYS A 67 16.28 13.61 -22.86
C LYS A 67 16.15 14.79 -21.89
N PHE A 68 15.98 14.53 -20.62
CA PHE A 68 15.79 15.50 -19.55
C PHE A 68 16.87 15.30 -18.47
N PRO A 69 18.07 15.87 -18.64
CA PRO A 69 19.18 15.68 -17.71
C PRO A 69 18.82 16.00 -16.26
N ASP A 70 18.17 17.13 -16.03
CA ASP A 70 17.75 17.56 -14.68
C ASP A 70 16.82 16.53 -14.00
N PHE A 71 16.02 15.82 -14.79
CA PHE A 71 15.20 14.74 -14.27
C PHE A 71 16.04 13.51 -13.89
N VAL A 72 17.06 13.19 -14.66
CA VAL A 72 17.98 12.07 -14.36
C VAL A 72 18.75 12.39 -13.08
N ASP A 73 19.24 13.63 -12.93
CA ASP A 73 19.92 14.09 -11.73
C ASP A 73 19.01 14.01 -10.51
N TYR A 74 17.74 14.41 -10.65
CA TYR A 74 16.77 14.27 -9.57
C TYR A 74 16.48 12.81 -9.21
N ILE A 75 16.48 11.88 -10.16
CA ILE A 75 16.35 10.44 -9.85
C ILE A 75 17.53 9.94 -9.02
N GLU A 76 18.74 10.45 -9.27
CA GLU A 76 19.90 10.15 -8.43
C GLU A 76 19.71 10.65 -6.98
N GLU A 77 19.21 11.88 -6.81
CA GLU A 77 18.85 12.42 -5.49
C GLU A 77 17.84 11.51 -4.78
N VAL A 78 16.79 11.09 -5.48
CA VAL A 78 15.78 10.16 -4.93
C VAL A 78 16.41 8.84 -4.52
N CYS A 79 17.34 8.30 -5.31
CA CYS A 79 18.04 7.06 -4.97
C CYS A 79 18.89 7.21 -3.71
N ASN A 80 19.57 8.36 -3.54
CA ASN A 80 20.38 8.64 -2.36
C ASN A 80 19.50 8.79 -1.12
N GLU A 81 18.44 9.58 -1.20
CA GLU A 81 17.46 9.73 -0.11
C GLU A 81 16.80 8.38 0.26
N PHE A 82 16.51 7.53 -0.73
CA PHE A 82 15.96 6.21 -0.46
C PHE A 82 16.94 5.33 0.33
N ARG A 83 18.23 5.37 0.04
CA ARG A 83 19.24 4.61 0.81
C ARG A 83 19.28 5.06 2.27
N GLU A 84 19.25 6.36 2.51
CA GLU A 84 19.19 6.92 3.88
C GLU A 84 17.92 6.48 4.61
N LEU A 85 16.76 6.59 3.94
CA LEU A 85 15.50 6.12 4.49
C LEU A 85 15.52 4.63 4.79
N TYR A 86 16.09 3.82 3.89
CA TYR A 86 16.20 2.38 4.08
C TYR A 86 16.98 2.04 5.36
N GLU A 87 18.13 2.66 5.57
CA GLU A 87 18.93 2.46 6.76
C GLU A 87 18.18 2.86 8.04
N HIS A 88 17.52 4.01 8.03
CA HIS A 88 16.75 4.49 9.17
C HIS A 88 15.55 3.61 9.51
N VAL A 89 14.79 3.20 8.52
CA VAL A 89 13.58 2.38 8.73
C VAL A 89 13.92 0.98 9.24
N HIS A 90 15.11 0.46 8.90
CA HIS A 90 15.57 -0.84 9.38
C HIS A 90 16.28 -0.78 10.74
N SER A 91 16.80 0.38 11.13
CA SER A 91 17.52 0.57 12.39
C SER A 91 16.69 1.19 13.51
N ALA A 92 15.56 1.81 13.20
CA ALA A 92 14.72 2.50 14.17
C ALA A 92 13.30 1.93 14.21
N GLN A 93 12.68 2.01 15.38
CA GLN A 93 11.27 1.66 15.54
C GLN A 93 10.44 2.94 15.47
N PRO A 94 9.39 3.00 14.63
CA PRO A 94 8.51 4.14 14.63
C PRO A 94 7.76 4.26 15.96
N MET A 95 7.66 5.46 16.49
CA MET A 95 6.83 5.72 17.66
C MET A 95 5.36 5.68 17.24
N CYS A 96 4.66 4.64 17.68
CA CYS A 96 3.24 4.44 17.42
C CYS A 96 2.47 4.24 18.71
N MET A 97 1.15 4.32 18.66
CA MET A 97 0.27 3.92 19.75
C MET A 97 0.55 2.44 20.13
N PRO A 98 0.37 2.06 21.42
CA PRO A 98 0.71 0.72 21.91
C PRO A 98 -0.25 -0.39 21.45
N PHE A 99 -0.94 -0.18 20.36
CA PHE A 99 -1.83 -1.16 19.73
C PHE A 99 -1.83 -0.98 18.21
N LYS A 100 -2.20 -2.05 17.51
CA LYS A 100 -2.34 -2.03 16.04
C LYS A 100 -3.77 -1.80 15.61
N VAL A 101 -3.93 -1.06 14.53
CA VAL A 101 -5.19 -0.99 13.79
C VAL A 101 -5.13 -2.03 12.67
N THR A 102 -5.97 -3.04 12.78
CA THR A 102 -6.01 -4.17 11.85
C THR A 102 -7.12 -3.99 10.84
N ILE A 103 -6.78 -4.01 9.56
CA ILE A 103 -7.74 -3.93 8.45
C ILE A 103 -7.89 -5.32 7.85
N LEU A 104 -9.11 -5.85 7.89
CA LEU A 104 -9.42 -7.14 7.29
C LEU A 104 -9.52 -7.02 5.77
N ASN A 105 -9.07 -8.04 5.06
CA ASN A 105 -9.15 -8.09 3.61
C ASN A 105 -9.27 -9.52 3.07
N SER A 106 -9.70 -9.63 1.82
CA SER A 106 -9.75 -10.87 1.03
C SER A 106 -8.81 -10.74 -0.16
N TRP A 107 -7.54 -11.04 0.05
CA TRP A 107 -6.50 -10.73 -0.93
C TRP A 107 -6.78 -11.27 -2.34
N GLY A 108 -7.18 -12.54 -2.46
CA GLY A 108 -7.47 -13.14 -3.77
C GLY A 108 -8.64 -12.47 -4.49
N ALA A 109 -9.72 -12.20 -3.76
CA ALA A 109 -10.89 -11.48 -4.28
C ALA A 109 -10.55 -10.01 -4.62
N LEU A 110 -9.74 -9.35 -3.80
CA LEU A 110 -9.25 -8.00 -4.07
C LEU A 110 -8.46 -7.93 -5.38
N ARG A 111 -7.57 -8.88 -5.61
CA ARG A 111 -6.79 -8.94 -6.84
C ARG A 111 -7.68 -9.14 -8.06
N GLY A 112 -8.63 -10.08 -8.00
CA GLY A 112 -9.59 -10.33 -9.06
C GLY A 112 -10.42 -9.10 -9.37
N TRP A 113 -10.98 -8.47 -8.33
CA TRP A 113 -11.76 -7.25 -8.47
C TRP A 113 -10.96 -6.09 -9.07
N GLY A 114 -9.72 -5.88 -8.61
CA GLY A 114 -8.84 -4.84 -9.15
C GLY A 114 -8.51 -5.05 -10.62
N ALA A 115 -8.23 -6.29 -11.03
CA ALA A 115 -7.99 -6.63 -12.43
C ALA A 115 -9.22 -6.37 -13.31
N GLU A 116 -10.41 -6.78 -12.86
CA GLU A 116 -11.66 -6.53 -13.56
C GLU A 116 -11.95 -5.04 -13.68
N MET A 117 -11.83 -4.29 -12.59
CA MET A 117 -12.06 -2.86 -12.58
C MET A 117 -11.14 -2.11 -13.55
N VAL A 118 -9.86 -2.45 -13.56
CA VAL A 118 -8.88 -1.83 -14.45
C VAL A 118 -9.16 -2.19 -15.91
N ALA A 119 -9.43 -3.46 -16.19
CA ALA A 119 -9.70 -3.94 -17.56
C ALA A 119 -10.96 -3.30 -18.19
N HIS A 120 -11.95 -2.96 -17.37
CA HIS A 120 -13.23 -2.43 -17.84
C HIS A 120 -13.42 -0.93 -17.55
N ALA A 121 -12.40 -0.24 -17.08
CA ALA A 121 -12.43 1.18 -16.74
C ALA A 121 -13.59 1.56 -15.77
N LEU A 122 -13.87 0.70 -14.80
CA LEU A 122 -14.98 0.88 -13.85
C LEU A 122 -14.56 1.72 -12.62
N TRP A 123 -13.89 2.83 -12.85
CA TRP A 123 -13.37 3.73 -11.81
C TRP A 123 -14.43 4.20 -10.80
N TYR A 124 -15.66 4.36 -11.27
CA TYR A 124 -16.81 4.76 -10.45
C TYR A 124 -17.25 3.66 -9.46
N LYS A 125 -16.75 2.45 -9.60
CA LYS A 125 -16.96 1.34 -8.66
C LYS A 125 -15.80 1.14 -7.70
N GLN A 126 -14.99 2.16 -7.50
CA GLN A 126 -13.90 2.11 -6.52
C GLN A 126 -14.44 1.89 -5.11
N ILE A 127 -13.60 1.29 -4.28
CA ILE A 127 -13.91 0.98 -2.89
C ILE A 127 -13.63 2.23 -2.05
N TYR A 128 -14.56 3.14 -1.99
CA TYR A 128 -14.39 4.39 -1.27
C TYR A 128 -14.20 4.20 0.23
N SER A 129 -14.93 3.28 0.84
CA SER A 129 -14.82 2.99 2.27
C SER A 129 -13.41 2.54 2.64
N TYR A 130 -12.82 1.61 1.88
CA TYR A 130 -11.46 1.14 2.10
C TYR A 130 -10.42 2.25 1.87
N SER A 131 -10.53 2.96 0.76
CA SER A 131 -9.64 4.07 0.45
C SER A 131 -9.77 5.19 1.47
N GLY A 132 -10.98 5.50 1.92
CA GLY A 132 -11.25 6.49 2.96
C GLY A 132 -10.63 6.13 4.32
N VAL A 133 -10.68 4.85 4.70
CA VAL A 133 -10.01 4.37 5.93
C VAL A 133 -8.50 4.55 5.84
N LEU A 134 -7.89 4.16 4.70
CA LEU A 134 -6.45 4.33 4.50
C LEU A 134 -6.03 5.80 4.52
N GLU A 135 -6.82 6.67 3.90
CA GLU A 135 -6.57 8.10 3.87
C GLU A 135 -6.70 8.71 5.28
N ALA A 136 -7.73 8.34 6.02
CA ALA A 136 -7.95 8.81 7.39
C ALA A 136 -6.84 8.36 8.35
N LEU A 137 -6.28 7.17 8.18
CA LEU A 137 -5.19 6.66 8.99
C LEU A 137 -3.81 7.18 8.53
N SER A 138 -3.72 7.80 7.36
CA SER A 138 -2.47 8.33 6.82
C SER A 138 -1.93 9.47 7.68
N GLY A 139 -0.68 9.33 8.17
CA GLY A 139 -0.04 10.32 9.04
C GLY A 139 -0.46 10.25 10.51
N MET A 140 -1.41 9.40 10.87
CA MET A 140 -1.75 9.15 12.26
C MET A 140 -0.69 8.26 12.93
N PRO A 141 -0.47 8.39 14.27
CA PRO A 141 0.52 7.61 15.00
C PRO A 141 0.04 6.18 15.30
N PHE A 142 -0.62 5.54 14.35
CA PHE A 142 -1.05 4.14 14.46
C PHE A 142 -0.16 3.22 13.65
N ASP A 143 0.15 2.07 14.22
CA ASP A 143 0.67 0.95 13.43
C ASP A 143 -0.52 0.24 12.77
N VAL A 144 -0.56 0.29 11.44
CA VAL A 144 -1.63 -0.31 10.63
C VAL A 144 -1.12 -1.61 10.06
N GLN A 145 -1.87 -2.69 10.23
CA GLN A 145 -1.60 -3.97 9.61
C GLN A 145 -2.81 -4.46 8.81
N PHE A 146 -2.53 -5.29 7.80
CA PHE A 146 -3.55 -5.95 7.00
C PHE A 146 -3.53 -7.44 7.28
N ILE A 147 -4.70 -7.99 7.60
CA ILE A 147 -4.86 -9.42 7.84
C ILE A 147 -5.95 -9.93 6.90
N SER A 148 -5.66 -10.98 6.16
CA SER A 148 -6.66 -11.60 5.31
C SER A 148 -7.55 -12.55 6.12
N PHE A 149 -8.75 -12.83 5.61
CA PHE A 149 -9.62 -13.84 6.19
C PHE A 149 -8.98 -15.23 6.13
N ASP A 150 -8.16 -15.51 5.12
CA ASP A 150 -7.39 -16.77 5.03
C ASP A 150 -6.37 -16.87 6.16
N ASP A 151 -5.69 -15.78 6.51
CA ASP A 151 -4.76 -15.75 7.64
C ASP A 151 -5.46 -16.08 8.96
N ILE A 152 -6.67 -15.58 9.17
CA ILE A 152 -7.47 -15.88 10.36
C ILE A 152 -7.84 -17.37 10.41
N LEU A 153 -8.17 -17.98 9.25
CA LEU A 153 -8.50 -19.40 9.17
C LEU A 153 -7.32 -20.29 9.48
N GLU A 154 -6.15 -19.94 8.97
CA GLU A 154 -4.92 -20.72 9.14
C GLU A 154 -4.27 -20.49 10.51
N HIS A 155 -4.29 -19.26 10.99
CA HIS A 155 -3.60 -18.84 12.21
C HIS A 155 -4.44 -17.84 13.03
N PRO A 156 -5.47 -18.27 13.76
CA PRO A 156 -6.37 -17.36 14.48
C PRO A 156 -5.67 -16.37 15.44
N LYS A 157 -4.47 -16.72 15.90
CA LYS A 157 -3.66 -15.84 16.78
C LYS A 157 -3.12 -14.59 16.10
N VAL A 158 -3.27 -14.44 14.77
CA VAL A 158 -2.87 -13.21 14.07
C VAL A 158 -3.65 -11.98 14.55
N LEU A 159 -4.76 -12.19 15.25
CA LEU A 159 -5.56 -11.12 15.84
C LEU A 159 -5.11 -10.71 17.24
N ASP A 160 -4.21 -11.45 17.88
CA ASP A 160 -3.82 -11.23 19.28
C ASP A 160 -3.19 -9.84 19.50
N ASP A 161 -2.51 -9.27 18.50
CA ASP A 161 -1.91 -7.94 18.53
C ASP A 161 -2.84 -6.80 18.10
N ALA A 162 -4.07 -7.11 17.70
CA ALA A 162 -5.01 -6.11 17.25
C ALA A 162 -5.61 -5.36 18.44
N GLY A 163 -5.56 -4.03 18.42
CA GLY A 163 -6.30 -3.20 19.37
C GLY A 163 -7.64 -2.75 18.79
N VAL A 164 -7.70 -2.60 17.46
CA VAL A 164 -8.90 -2.27 16.70
C VAL A 164 -8.94 -3.11 15.45
N ILE A 165 -10.09 -3.67 15.13
CA ILE A 165 -10.32 -4.39 13.88
C ILE A 165 -11.32 -3.61 13.02
N ILE A 166 -10.95 -3.34 11.78
CA ILE A 166 -11.79 -2.68 10.79
C ILE A 166 -12.09 -3.64 9.65
N ASN A 167 -13.34 -3.97 9.45
CA ASN A 167 -13.82 -4.60 8.24
C ASN A 167 -14.31 -3.52 7.29
N ALA A 168 -13.39 -3.00 6.46
CA ALA A 168 -13.66 -1.94 5.52
C ALA A 168 -14.02 -2.53 4.16
N GLY A 169 -15.17 -2.23 3.67
CA GLY A 169 -15.59 -2.64 2.34
C GLY A 169 -17.09 -2.70 2.25
N ASP A 170 -17.60 -2.40 1.08
CA ASP A 170 -19.02 -2.53 0.79
C ASP A 170 -19.39 -4.01 0.65
N ALA A 171 -20.64 -4.36 0.88
CA ALA A 171 -21.13 -5.74 0.95
C ALA A 171 -20.82 -6.61 -0.28
N TYR A 172 -20.53 -5.98 -1.41
CA TYR A 172 -20.21 -6.65 -2.68
C TYR A 172 -18.77 -6.47 -3.13
N THR A 173 -17.90 -5.98 -2.24
CA THR A 173 -16.49 -5.77 -2.56
C THR A 173 -15.59 -6.86 -1.99
N ALA A 174 -14.39 -6.96 -2.52
CA ALA A 174 -13.37 -7.89 -2.07
C ALA A 174 -12.98 -7.72 -0.60
N PHE A 175 -13.24 -6.57 0.00
CA PHE A 175 -12.83 -6.25 1.37
C PHE A 175 -13.87 -6.61 2.42
N SER A 176 -15.13 -6.79 2.03
CA SER A 176 -16.22 -7.09 2.97
C SER A 176 -16.13 -8.48 3.61
N GLY A 177 -15.31 -9.36 3.07
CA GLY A 177 -15.18 -10.74 3.50
C GLY A 177 -16.20 -11.69 2.86
N GLY A 178 -17.31 -11.21 2.32
CA GLY A 178 -18.27 -12.02 1.58
C GLY A 178 -18.62 -13.35 2.26
N ASP A 179 -18.35 -14.46 1.60
CA ASP A 179 -18.67 -15.80 2.08
C ASP A 179 -17.82 -16.27 3.27
N TYR A 180 -16.70 -15.61 3.59
CA TYR A 180 -15.92 -15.92 4.80
C TYR A 180 -16.76 -15.78 6.08
N TRP A 181 -17.74 -14.87 6.09
CA TRP A 181 -18.65 -14.69 7.23
C TRP A 181 -19.57 -15.89 7.51
N LYS A 182 -19.65 -16.84 6.57
CA LYS A 182 -20.39 -18.10 6.76
C LYS A 182 -19.54 -19.15 7.51
N ASP A 183 -18.22 -18.95 7.61
CA ASP A 183 -17.33 -19.85 8.34
C ASP A 183 -17.36 -19.56 9.84
N ALA A 184 -17.78 -20.56 10.61
CA ALA A 184 -17.88 -20.46 12.07
C ALA A 184 -16.54 -20.15 12.74
N ARG A 185 -15.41 -20.52 12.13
CA ARG A 185 -14.07 -20.24 12.67
C ARG A 185 -13.77 -18.74 12.61
N ILE A 186 -14.11 -18.07 11.52
CA ILE A 186 -13.98 -16.61 11.37
C ILE A 186 -14.83 -15.91 12.43
N VAL A 187 -16.11 -16.28 12.50
CA VAL A 187 -17.03 -15.66 13.47
C VAL A 187 -16.56 -15.89 14.91
N SER A 188 -16.06 -17.10 15.22
CA SER A 188 -15.55 -17.39 16.54
C SER A 188 -14.29 -16.61 16.89
N ALA A 189 -13.35 -16.48 15.93
CA ALA A 189 -12.12 -15.72 16.15
C ALA A 189 -12.41 -14.22 16.42
N LEU A 190 -13.27 -13.61 15.62
CA LEU A 190 -13.66 -12.22 15.78
C LEU A 190 -14.49 -11.96 17.03
N ARG A 191 -15.36 -12.91 17.43
CA ARG A 191 -16.11 -12.81 18.71
C ARG A 191 -15.22 -12.87 19.94
N LYS A 192 -14.09 -13.57 19.87
CA LYS A 192 -13.12 -13.58 20.98
C LYS A 192 -12.38 -12.27 21.14
N PHE A 193 -12.26 -11.52 20.06
CA PHE A 193 -11.62 -10.20 20.08
C PHE A 193 -12.54 -9.15 20.75
N VAL A 194 -13.86 -9.23 20.57
CA VAL A 194 -14.86 -8.32 21.14
C VAL A 194 -15.21 -8.71 22.58
#